data_a4053df2fab5c10430243a54cb25e0db
#
_entry.id   a4053df2fab5c10430243a54cb25e0db
#
_cell.length_a   1.000
_cell.length_b   1.000
_cell.length_c   1.000
_cell.angle_alpha   90.00
_cell.angle_beta   90.00
_cell.angle_gamma   90.00
#
_symmetry.space_group_name_H-M   'P 1'
#
loop_
_entity.id
_entity.type
_entity.pdbx_description
1 polymer ?
#
loop_
_entity_poly.entity_id
_entity_poly.type
_entity_poly.pdbx_seq_one_letter_code
_entity_poly.pdbx_strand_id
1 'polypeptide(L)'
;YNRKEYLEELLNSINNQEKFNLDIEICISDNASTDGTEEMIDVWRNNYNFPIIYRRNSVNLGPDRNFLASVSLANGDYCWIFGSDDALAKDSLAILQTYLASQADIYLCDRKETGCDLVEIRNPHRSWLRTDDELYVFNNNLDREIYLSRCLSIGGVFSYLSSLIVKKERWDAIDFDASYIGTSYPHVFIMMSVFNTPGCLLHYISKPLVICRGDNDSF
;
A
#
# COMPACT_ATOMS: atom_id res chain seq x y z
N TYR A 1 15.03 1.64 5.34
CA TYR A 1 16.46 1.69 5.70
C TYR A 1 16.91 0.32 6.19
N ASN A 2 17.95 -0.25 5.57
CA ASN A 2 18.55 -1.55 5.92
C ASN A 2 17.53 -2.69 6.04
N ARG A 3 16.75 -2.90 5.00
CA ARG A 3 15.70 -3.92 4.91
C ARG A 3 15.80 -4.71 3.60
N LYS A 4 17.02 -4.97 3.13
CA LYS A 4 17.30 -5.64 1.87
C LYS A 4 16.55 -6.97 1.73
N GLU A 5 16.64 -7.84 2.74
CA GLU A 5 16.04 -9.17 2.70
C GLU A 5 14.51 -9.10 2.61
N TYR A 6 13.87 -8.24 3.39
CA TYR A 6 12.42 -8.03 3.33
C TYR A 6 11.98 -7.47 1.98
N LEU A 7 12.72 -6.48 1.45
CA LEU A 7 12.42 -5.92 0.15
C LEU A 7 12.55 -6.97 -0.96
N GLU A 8 13.54 -7.86 -0.88
CA GLU A 8 13.71 -8.95 -1.83
C GLU A 8 12.55 -9.95 -1.78
N GLU A 9 12.04 -10.29 -0.59
CA GLU A 9 10.84 -11.12 -0.43
C GLU A 9 9.59 -10.45 -1.01
N LEU A 10 9.39 -9.15 -0.78
CA LEU A 10 8.31 -8.38 -1.40
C LEU A 10 8.42 -8.41 -2.92
N LEU A 11 9.59 -8.12 -3.49
CA LEU A 11 9.83 -8.14 -4.94
C LEU A 11 9.56 -9.52 -5.53
N ASN A 12 9.98 -10.59 -4.86
CA ASN A 12 9.65 -11.96 -5.26
C ASN A 12 8.15 -12.22 -5.28
N SER A 13 7.41 -11.74 -4.27
CA SER A 13 5.96 -11.92 -4.20
C SER A 13 5.22 -11.22 -5.34
N ILE A 14 5.73 -10.06 -5.79
CA ILE A 14 5.19 -9.32 -6.93
C ILE A 14 5.56 -10.04 -8.25
N ASN A 15 6.81 -10.47 -8.41
CA ASN A 15 7.28 -11.14 -9.61
C ASN A 15 6.58 -12.48 -9.89
N ASN A 16 6.10 -13.13 -8.83
CA ASN A 16 5.37 -14.40 -8.90
C ASN A 16 3.86 -14.23 -9.16
N GLN A 17 3.38 -13.02 -9.38
CA GLN A 17 1.98 -12.81 -9.77
C GLN A 17 1.75 -13.20 -11.22
N GLU A 18 0.62 -13.86 -11.49
CA GLU A 18 0.26 -14.37 -12.80
C GLU A 18 -1.16 -13.96 -13.21
N LYS A 19 -1.52 -14.17 -14.48
CA LYS A 19 -2.90 -14.08 -15.00
C LYS A 19 -3.55 -12.71 -14.89
N PHE A 20 -2.78 -11.65 -14.99
CA PHE A 20 -3.29 -10.27 -15.02
C PHE A 20 -2.80 -9.55 -16.29
N ASN A 21 -3.49 -8.46 -16.64
CA ASN A 21 -3.14 -7.57 -17.75
C ASN A 21 -3.16 -6.12 -17.24
N LEU A 22 -2.23 -5.81 -16.33
CA LEU A 22 -2.00 -4.49 -15.79
C LEU A 22 -0.62 -4.03 -16.20
N ASP A 23 -0.50 -2.76 -16.53
CA ASP A 23 0.79 -2.09 -16.70
C ASP A 23 1.30 -1.68 -15.32
N ILE A 24 2.46 -2.21 -14.90
CA ILE A 24 2.98 -2.09 -13.55
C ILE A 24 4.39 -1.52 -13.57
N GLU A 25 4.66 -0.57 -12.71
CA GLU A 25 6.00 -0.11 -12.34
C GLU A 25 6.21 -0.27 -10.82
N ILE A 26 7.45 -0.54 -10.41
CA ILE A 26 7.83 -0.65 -9.00
C ILE A 26 8.65 0.58 -8.61
N CYS A 27 8.13 1.39 -7.69
CA CYS A 27 8.78 2.61 -7.22
C CYS A 27 9.38 2.38 -5.83
N ILE A 28 10.69 2.51 -5.70
CA ILE A 28 11.43 2.27 -4.47
C ILE A 28 12.16 3.54 -4.04
N SER A 29 11.82 4.06 -2.88
CA SER A 29 12.57 5.10 -2.20
C SER A 29 13.42 4.48 -1.10
N ASP A 30 14.72 4.40 -1.33
CA ASP A 30 15.68 3.89 -0.35
C ASP A 30 16.19 5.00 0.56
N ASN A 31 16.03 4.82 1.84
CA ASN A 31 16.33 5.81 2.88
C ASN A 31 17.82 5.83 3.29
N ALA A 32 18.73 5.79 2.32
CA ALA A 32 20.20 5.75 2.48
C ALA A 32 20.71 4.43 3.10
N SER A 33 20.17 3.29 2.67
CA SER A 33 20.61 1.97 3.16
C SER A 33 22.09 1.68 2.88
N THR A 34 22.68 0.85 3.75
CA THR A 34 24.10 0.45 3.71
C THR A 34 24.28 -1.07 3.75
N ASP A 35 23.21 -1.83 3.55
CA ASP A 35 23.13 -3.29 3.64
C ASP A 35 23.24 -4.01 2.29
N GLY A 36 23.61 -3.30 1.22
CA GLY A 36 23.66 -3.83 -0.13
C GLY A 36 22.30 -3.81 -0.85
N THR A 37 21.35 -2.98 -0.40
CA THR A 37 20.04 -2.79 -1.07
C THR A 37 20.23 -2.29 -2.51
N GLU A 38 21.11 -1.30 -2.74
CA GLU A 38 21.32 -0.71 -4.08
C GLU A 38 21.83 -1.76 -5.07
N GLU A 39 22.84 -2.53 -4.67
CA GLU A 39 23.43 -3.61 -5.48
C GLU A 39 22.39 -4.70 -5.79
N MET A 40 21.57 -5.04 -4.83
CA MET A 40 20.47 -5.99 -5.03
C MET A 40 19.48 -5.47 -6.08
N ILE A 41 19.07 -4.19 -5.99
CA ILE A 41 18.15 -3.57 -6.96
C ILE A 41 18.74 -3.53 -8.36
N ASP A 42 20.04 -3.29 -8.51
CA ASP A 42 20.70 -3.30 -9.82
C ASP A 42 20.65 -4.69 -10.47
N VAL A 43 20.76 -5.76 -9.69
CA VAL A 43 20.55 -7.14 -10.18
C VAL A 43 19.09 -7.35 -10.60
N TRP A 44 18.15 -6.89 -9.81
CA TRP A 44 16.72 -7.02 -10.08
C TRP A 44 16.30 -6.28 -11.35
N ARG A 45 16.76 -5.07 -11.59
CA ARG A 45 16.45 -4.27 -12.79
C ARG A 45 16.72 -4.99 -14.10
N ASN A 46 17.73 -5.87 -14.11
CA ASN A 46 18.12 -6.62 -15.30
C ASN A 46 17.32 -7.90 -15.49
N ASN A 47 16.63 -8.41 -14.46
CA ASN A 47 16.00 -9.71 -14.44
C ASN A 47 14.52 -9.68 -14.08
N TYR A 48 13.98 -8.51 -13.74
CA TYR A 48 12.60 -8.36 -13.28
C TYR A 48 11.64 -8.14 -14.45
N ASN A 49 10.40 -8.62 -14.30
CA ASN A 49 9.39 -8.52 -15.36
C ASN A 49 8.79 -7.11 -15.48
N PHE A 50 8.99 -6.24 -14.48
CA PHE A 50 8.42 -4.91 -14.41
C PHE A 50 9.51 -3.84 -14.27
N PRO A 51 9.32 -2.63 -14.82
CA PRO A 51 10.23 -1.51 -14.61
C PRO A 51 10.41 -1.20 -13.12
N ILE A 52 11.65 -1.05 -12.66
CA ILE A 52 11.98 -0.62 -11.30
C ILE A 52 12.53 0.81 -11.35
N ILE A 53 11.81 1.74 -10.74
CA ILE A 53 12.22 3.11 -10.50
C ILE A 53 12.79 3.15 -9.07
N TYR A 54 14.10 3.31 -8.98
CA TYR A 54 14.81 3.34 -7.70
C TYR A 54 15.47 4.69 -7.46
N ARG A 55 15.26 5.24 -6.29
CA ARG A 55 15.92 6.45 -5.83
C ARG A 55 16.47 6.24 -4.42
N ARG A 56 17.78 6.44 -4.26
CA ARG A 56 18.44 6.45 -2.97
C ARG A 56 18.54 7.88 -2.43
N ASN A 57 18.07 8.09 -1.21
CA ASN A 57 18.24 9.36 -0.51
C ASN A 57 19.69 9.53 -0.06
N SER A 58 20.18 10.78 0.00
CA SER A 58 21.54 11.06 0.47
C SER A 58 21.74 10.84 1.97
N VAL A 59 20.63 10.89 2.73
CA VAL A 59 20.58 10.67 4.19
C VAL A 59 19.28 9.96 4.54
N ASN A 60 19.23 9.33 5.71
CA ASN A 60 17.99 8.77 6.25
C ASN A 60 17.03 9.90 6.66
N LEU A 61 15.92 10.05 5.94
CA LEU A 61 14.91 11.08 6.13
C LEU A 61 13.83 10.71 7.19
N GLY A 62 13.94 9.50 7.75
CA GLY A 62 12.88 8.89 8.54
C GLY A 62 11.79 8.23 7.68
N PRO A 63 10.92 7.39 8.29
CA PRO A 63 9.93 6.61 7.55
C PRO A 63 8.93 7.50 6.82
N ASP A 64 8.38 8.52 7.49
CA ASP A 64 7.30 9.34 6.97
C ASP A 64 7.66 10.06 5.66
N ARG A 65 8.82 10.71 5.62
CA ARG A 65 9.31 11.39 4.40
C ARG A 65 9.63 10.38 3.31
N ASN A 66 10.10 9.20 3.67
CA ASN A 66 10.43 8.16 2.72
C ASN A 66 9.16 7.54 2.06
N PHE A 67 8.06 7.39 2.80
CA PHE A 67 6.77 6.97 2.23
C PHE A 67 6.28 7.98 1.18
N LEU A 68 6.28 9.26 1.54
CA LEU A 68 5.87 10.32 0.61
C LEU A 68 6.79 10.36 -0.63
N ALA A 69 8.09 10.18 -0.43
CA ALA A 69 9.07 10.15 -1.52
C ALA A 69 8.82 8.97 -2.47
N SER A 70 8.43 7.79 -1.96
CA SER A 70 8.16 6.63 -2.82
C SER A 70 6.96 6.88 -3.75
N VAL A 71 5.87 7.46 -3.23
CA VAL A 71 4.69 7.80 -4.05
C VAL A 71 5.01 8.88 -5.07
N SER A 72 5.91 9.82 -4.75
CA SER A 72 6.31 10.88 -5.70
C SER A 72 7.10 10.38 -6.91
N LEU A 73 7.63 9.15 -6.87
CA LEU A 73 8.31 8.50 -8.00
C LEU A 73 7.33 7.90 -9.01
N ALA A 74 6.09 7.63 -8.59
CA ALA A 74 5.13 6.90 -9.40
C ALA A 74 4.54 7.76 -10.52
N ASN A 75 4.35 7.13 -11.70
CA ASN A 75 3.73 7.73 -12.90
C ASN A 75 2.41 7.04 -13.27
N GLY A 76 2.08 5.91 -12.66
CA GLY A 76 0.85 5.17 -12.93
C GLY A 76 -0.40 5.89 -12.42
N ASP A 77 -1.58 5.47 -12.89
CA ASP A 77 -2.88 6.04 -12.49
C ASP A 77 -3.21 5.76 -11.02
N TYR A 78 -2.70 4.66 -10.48
CA TYR A 78 -2.89 4.22 -9.11
C TYR A 78 -1.56 3.91 -8.43
N CYS A 79 -1.50 4.21 -7.13
CA CYS A 79 -0.39 3.80 -6.27
C CYS A 79 -0.89 2.76 -5.26
N TRP A 80 -0.30 1.57 -5.26
CA TRP A 80 -0.42 0.61 -4.17
C TRP A 80 0.77 0.79 -3.25
N ILE A 81 0.53 1.29 -2.05
CA ILE A 81 1.60 1.66 -1.11
C ILE A 81 1.95 0.44 -0.26
N PHE A 82 3.22 0.03 -0.25
CA PHE A 82 3.67 -1.16 0.48
C PHE A 82 4.72 -0.86 1.54
N GLY A 83 4.56 -1.49 2.72
CA GLY A 83 5.67 -1.72 3.65
C GLY A 83 6.67 -2.71 3.04
N SER A 84 7.96 -2.45 3.18
CA SER A 84 9.00 -3.32 2.60
C SER A 84 9.04 -4.74 3.21
N ASP A 85 8.39 -4.94 4.33
CA ASP A 85 8.34 -6.18 5.12
C ASP A 85 7.09 -7.03 4.87
N ASP A 86 6.12 -6.52 4.11
CA ASP A 86 4.93 -7.25 3.69
C ASP A 86 5.13 -7.96 2.34
N ALA A 87 4.14 -8.73 1.92
CA ALA A 87 4.15 -9.39 0.63
C ALA A 87 2.76 -9.39 -0.03
N LEU A 88 2.69 -9.52 -1.36
CA LEU A 88 1.45 -9.79 -2.06
C LEU A 88 1.00 -11.24 -1.82
N ALA A 89 -0.29 -11.41 -1.54
CA ALA A 89 -0.88 -12.74 -1.56
C ALA A 89 -0.95 -13.27 -3.01
N LYS A 90 -1.11 -14.59 -3.14
CA LYS A 90 -1.25 -15.21 -4.45
C LYS A 90 -2.46 -14.65 -5.22
N ASP A 91 -2.30 -14.44 -6.50
CA ASP A 91 -3.32 -13.93 -7.44
C ASP A 91 -3.84 -12.51 -7.12
N SER A 92 -3.17 -11.75 -6.25
CA SER A 92 -3.63 -10.43 -5.80
C SER A 92 -3.79 -9.42 -6.94
N LEU A 93 -2.88 -9.40 -7.93
CA LEU A 93 -2.99 -8.50 -9.08
C LEU A 93 -4.14 -8.91 -10.01
N ALA A 94 -4.35 -10.19 -10.23
CA ALA A 94 -5.47 -10.69 -11.01
C ALA A 94 -6.82 -10.36 -10.34
N ILE A 95 -6.88 -10.47 -9.01
CA ILE A 95 -8.06 -10.09 -8.23
C ILE A 95 -8.28 -8.58 -8.29
N LEU A 96 -7.26 -7.76 -7.99
CA LEU A 96 -7.36 -6.30 -8.02
C LEU A 96 -7.85 -5.81 -9.38
N GLN A 97 -7.35 -6.37 -10.48
CA GLN A 97 -7.75 -6.01 -11.83
C GLN A 97 -9.28 -6.05 -12.01
N THR A 98 -9.97 -6.99 -11.36
CA THR A 98 -11.44 -7.09 -11.48
C THR A 98 -12.18 -5.94 -10.81
N TYR A 99 -11.56 -5.28 -9.83
CA TYR A 99 -12.13 -4.15 -9.11
C TYR A 99 -11.84 -2.79 -9.77
N LEU A 100 -10.75 -2.69 -10.54
CA LEU A 100 -10.32 -1.43 -11.18
C LEU A 100 -11.36 -0.88 -12.14
N ALA A 101 -12.28 -1.70 -12.67
CA ALA A 101 -13.41 -1.26 -13.48
C ALA A 101 -14.35 -0.26 -12.76
N SER A 102 -14.37 -0.25 -11.43
CA SER A 102 -15.15 0.72 -10.63
C SER A 102 -14.56 2.13 -10.67
N GLN A 103 -13.29 2.29 -11.09
CA GLN A 103 -12.54 3.55 -11.09
C GLN A 103 -12.59 4.30 -9.75
N ALA A 104 -12.61 3.56 -8.64
CA ALA A 104 -12.65 4.14 -7.31
C ALA A 104 -11.41 5.00 -7.03
N ASP A 105 -11.57 6.02 -6.20
CA ASP A 105 -10.48 6.89 -5.78
C ASP A 105 -9.56 6.19 -4.76
N ILE A 106 -10.17 5.29 -3.96
CA ILE A 106 -9.49 4.48 -2.94
C ILE A 106 -9.96 3.03 -3.07
N TYR A 107 -9.02 2.09 -3.04
CA TYR A 107 -9.30 0.69 -2.74
C TYR A 107 -8.67 0.33 -1.40
N LEU A 108 -9.46 -0.32 -0.55
CA LEU A 108 -9.02 -0.85 0.73
C LEU A 108 -9.19 -2.37 0.70
N CYS A 109 -8.10 -3.12 0.80
CA CYS A 109 -8.16 -4.59 0.79
C CYS A 109 -7.84 -5.18 2.16
N ASP A 110 -8.39 -6.35 2.44
CA ASP A 110 -8.06 -7.15 3.60
C ASP A 110 -6.66 -7.76 3.51
N ARG A 111 -6.18 -8.31 4.62
CA ARG A 111 -4.87 -8.95 4.71
C ARG A 111 -4.92 -10.31 5.40
N LYS A 112 -3.88 -11.11 5.18
CA LYS A 112 -3.49 -12.23 6.06
C LYS A 112 -2.47 -11.74 7.07
N GLU A 113 -2.48 -12.30 8.25
CA GLU A 113 -1.44 -12.05 9.26
C GLU A 113 -0.61 -13.31 9.46
N THR A 114 0.70 -13.17 9.43
CA THR A 114 1.65 -14.27 9.54
C THR A 114 2.67 -14.03 10.65
N GLY A 115 3.51 -15.00 10.91
CA GLY A 115 4.72 -14.83 11.71
C GLY A 115 5.81 -14.06 10.95
N CYS A 116 6.99 -13.97 11.52
CA CYS A 116 8.13 -13.23 10.95
C CYS A 116 8.67 -13.82 9.65
N ASP A 117 8.34 -15.07 9.33
CA ASP A 117 8.80 -15.80 8.14
C ASP A 117 7.83 -15.75 6.93
N LEU A 118 6.68 -15.05 7.05
CA LEU A 118 5.58 -15.03 6.08
C LEU A 118 4.95 -16.42 5.79
N VAL A 119 5.30 -17.46 6.54
CA VAL A 119 4.86 -18.85 6.33
C VAL A 119 3.84 -19.28 7.37
N GLU A 120 4.09 -19.01 8.66
CA GLU A 120 3.16 -19.31 9.72
C GLU A 120 1.93 -18.41 9.64
N ILE A 121 0.79 -18.95 9.23
CA ILE A 121 -0.45 -18.18 9.14
C ILE A 121 -1.09 -18.10 10.54
N ARG A 122 -1.15 -16.91 11.11
CA ARG A 122 -1.78 -16.61 12.41
C ARG A 122 -3.25 -16.21 12.24
N ASN A 123 -3.54 -15.42 11.24
CA ASN A 123 -4.90 -15.06 10.86
C ASN A 123 -5.02 -15.09 9.33
N PRO A 124 -5.76 -16.05 8.76
CA PRO A 124 -5.88 -16.18 7.31
C PRO A 124 -6.72 -15.06 6.66
N HIS A 125 -7.51 -14.32 7.46
CA HIS A 125 -8.36 -13.26 6.95
C HIS A 125 -8.62 -12.20 8.03
N ARG A 126 -7.90 -11.12 7.98
CA ARG A 126 -8.11 -9.95 8.83
C ARG A 126 -8.90 -8.90 8.08
N SER A 127 -10.16 -8.74 8.44
CA SER A 127 -11.06 -7.76 7.83
C SER A 127 -10.95 -6.38 8.49
N TRP A 128 -11.07 -5.35 7.67
CA TRP A 128 -11.11 -3.96 8.12
C TRP A 128 -12.53 -3.47 8.38
N LEU A 129 -13.51 -3.97 7.60
CA LEU A 129 -14.91 -3.59 7.71
C LEU A 129 -15.78 -4.81 8.05
N ARG A 130 -16.93 -4.53 8.64
CA ARG A 130 -17.99 -5.50 8.93
C ARG A 130 -18.96 -5.60 7.73
N THR A 131 -18.41 -5.92 6.57
CA THR A 131 -19.17 -6.09 5.32
C THR A 131 -18.35 -6.93 4.35
N ASP A 132 -18.99 -7.45 3.31
CA ASP A 132 -18.33 -8.02 2.14
C ASP A 132 -17.84 -6.92 1.18
N ASP A 133 -17.44 -7.28 -0.06
CA ASP A 133 -17.04 -6.32 -1.10
C ASP A 133 -18.14 -5.26 -1.30
N GLU A 134 -17.78 -4.00 -1.19
CA GLU A 134 -18.74 -2.90 -1.32
C GLU A 134 -18.11 -1.63 -1.88
N LEU A 135 -18.82 -0.99 -2.80
CA LEU A 135 -18.47 0.33 -3.34
C LEU A 135 -19.23 1.42 -2.59
N TYR A 136 -18.51 2.29 -1.93
CA TYR A 136 -19.02 3.45 -1.21
C TYR A 136 -18.89 4.72 -2.05
N VAL A 137 -19.92 5.58 -1.97
CA VAL A 137 -19.94 6.91 -2.58
C VAL A 137 -20.16 7.93 -1.47
N PHE A 138 -19.23 8.84 -1.26
CA PHE A 138 -19.27 9.81 -0.14
C PHE A 138 -19.74 11.18 -0.61
N ASN A 139 -21.06 11.36 -0.73
CA ASN A 139 -21.64 12.65 -1.13
C ASN A 139 -21.87 13.59 0.07
N ASN A 140 -22.08 13.04 1.26
CA ASN A 140 -22.44 13.77 2.47
C ASN A 140 -21.88 13.08 3.73
N ASN A 141 -22.10 13.69 4.90
CA ASN A 141 -21.60 13.16 6.17
C ASN A 141 -22.27 11.85 6.59
N LEU A 142 -23.53 11.62 6.23
CA LEU A 142 -24.24 10.39 6.58
C LEU A 142 -23.59 9.18 5.87
N ASP A 143 -23.18 9.32 4.60
CA ASP A 143 -22.48 8.27 3.88
C ASP A 143 -21.18 7.88 4.60
N ARG A 144 -20.44 8.88 5.10
CA ARG A 144 -19.21 8.67 5.87
C ARG A 144 -19.46 8.03 7.24
N GLU A 145 -20.51 8.46 7.95
CA GLU A 145 -20.91 7.86 9.22
C GLU A 145 -21.29 6.39 9.05
N ILE A 146 -22.01 6.03 7.98
CA ILE A 146 -22.35 4.64 7.66
C ILE A 146 -21.08 3.83 7.44
N TYR A 147 -20.12 4.32 6.63
CA TYR A 147 -18.85 3.66 6.41
C TYR A 147 -18.07 3.48 7.73
N LEU A 148 -17.89 4.55 8.50
CA LEU A 148 -17.14 4.55 9.75
C LEU A 148 -17.77 3.60 10.79
N SER A 149 -19.09 3.48 10.84
CA SER A 149 -19.80 2.55 11.73
C SER A 149 -19.50 1.07 11.43
N ARG A 150 -19.03 0.78 10.23
CA ARG A 150 -18.65 -0.57 9.80
C ARG A 150 -17.20 -0.91 10.05
N CYS A 151 -16.35 0.07 10.37
CA CYS A 151 -14.94 -0.16 10.67
C CYS A 151 -14.77 -1.04 11.91
N LEU A 152 -14.00 -2.11 11.78
CA LEU A 152 -13.66 -3.04 12.87
C LEU A 152 -12.44 -2.58 13.66
N SER A 153 -11.61 -1.74 13.05
CA SER A 153 -10.39 -1.20 13.64
C SER A 153 -9.93 0.05 12.88
N ILE A 154 -8.84 0.67 13.36
CA ILE A 154 -8.22 1.83 12.70
C ILE A 154 -7.69 1.52 11.29
N GLY A 155 -7.52 0.25 10.92
CA GLY A 155 -7.21 -0.13 9.53
C GLY A 155 -8.30 0.28 8.55
N GLY A 156 -9.59 0.27 8.97
CA GLY A 156 -10.69 0.80 8.17
C GLY A 156 -10.63 2.31 7.94
N VAL A 157 -9.80 3.04 8.70
CA VAL A 157 -9.49 4.46 8.50
C VAL A 157 -8.04 4.67 8.07
N PHE A 158 -7.56 3.75 7.24
CA PHE A 158 -6.32 3.86 6.46
C PHE A 158 -5.00 3.77 7.25
N SER A 159 -4.99 3.21 8.46
CA SER A 159 -3.75 3.13 9.25
C SER A 159 -2.73 2.12 8.75
N TYR A 160 -3.13 1.16 7.92
CA TYR A 160 -2.24 0.12 7.40
C TYR A 160 -1.93 0.31 5.92
N LEU A 161 -0.70 0.76 5.64
CA LEU A 161 -0.23 1.17 4.30
C LEU A 161 -0.47 0.11 3.23
N SER A 162 -0.06 -1.12 3.47
CA SER A 162 -0.05 -2.18 2.43
C SER A 162 -1.45 -2.62 2.00
N SER A 163 -2.51 -2.21 2.71
CA SER A 163 -3.90 -2.42 2.29
C SER A 163 -4.47 -1.31 1.41
N LEU A 164 -3.68 -0.27 1.09
CA LEU A 164 -4.17 0.95 0.44
C LEU A 164 -3.72 1.06 -1.00
N ILE A 165 -4.69 1.16 -1.91
CA ILE A 165 -4.46 1.59 -3.29
C ILE A 165 -5.22 2.90 -3.48
N VAL A 166 -4.55 3.92 -3.98
CA VAL A 166 -5.11 5.26 -4.16
C VAL A 166 -4.86 5.76 -5.57
N LYS A 167 -5.84 6.45 -6.14
CA LYS A 167 -5.71 7.12 -7.41
C LYS A 167 -4.66 8.23 -7.30
N LYS A 168 -3.62 8.17 -8.15
CA LYS A 168 -2.45 9.07 -8.07
C LYS A 168 -2.86 10.55 -8.14
N GLU A 169 -3.77 10.90 -9.05
CA GLU A 169 -4.27 12.28 -9.19
C GLU A 169 -4.96 12.79 -7.92
N ARG A 170 -5.66 11.91 -7.16
CA ARG A 170 -6.30 12.28 -5.89
C ARG A 170 -5.29 12.51 -4.79
N TRP A 171 -4.27 11.66 -4.74
CA TRP A 171 -3.16 11.83 -3.81
C TRP A 171 -2.41 13.14 -4.05
N ASP A 172 -2.06 13.42 -5.31
CA ASP A 172 -1.28 14.61 -5.69
C ASP A 172 -2.06 15.93 -5.53
N ALA A 173 -3.39 15.87 -5.55
CA ALA A 173 -4.24 17.05 -5.35
C ALA A 173 -4.31 17.51 -3.89
N ILE A 174 -3.81 16.72 -2.93
CA ILE A 174 -3.85 17.09 -1.50
C ILE A 174 -2.65 17.96 -1.15
N ASP A 175 -2.95 19.17 -0.65
CA ASP A 175 -1.93 20.03 -0.05
C ASP A 175 -1.53 19.45 1.31
N PHE A 176 -0.36 18.78 1.32
CA PHE A 176 0.08 18.02 2.48
C PHE A 176 0.58 18.93 3.61
N ASP A 177 -0.02 18.82 4.77
CA ASP A 177 0.44 19.51 5.97
C ASP A 177 1.66 18.82 6.59
N ALA A 178 2.82 19.49 6.49
CA ALA A 178 4.10 18.96 6.98
C ALA A 178 4.15 18.78 8.53
N SER A 179 3.18 19.27 9.28
CA SER A 179 3.08 19.04 10.73
C SER A 179 2.80 17.58 11.09
N TYR A 180 2.30 16.78 10.11
CA TYR A 180 2.09 15.34 10.28
C TYR A 180 3.37 14.49 10.10
N ILE A 181 4.51 15.08 9.73
CA ILE A 181 5.80 14.39 9.71
C ILE A 181 6.25 14.08 11.15
N GLY A 182 6.63 12.85 11.40
CA GLY A 182 7.01 12.33 12.73
C GLY A 182 5.85 11.66 13.48
N THR A 183 4.67 11.56 12.86
CA THR A 183 3.50 10.93 13.48
C THR A 183 3.38 9.44 13.15
N SER A 184 4.17 8.92 12.20
CA SER A 184 4.04 7.60 11.56
C SER A 184 2.78 7.45 10.68
N TYR A 185 1.95 8.50 10.57
CA TYR A 185 0.67 8.47 9.85
C TYR A 185 0.47 9.61 8.82
N PRO A 186 1.52 10.09 8.11
CA PRO A 186 1.33 11.15 7.11
C PRO A 186 0.40 10.70 5.97
N HIS A 187 0.42 9.40 5.63
CA HIS A 187 -0.48 8.82 4.63
C HIS A 187 -1.94 8.86 5.08
N VAL A 188 -2.22 8.69 6.38
CA VAL A 188 -3.61 8.78 6.90
C VAL A 188 -4.16 10.18 6.69
N PHE A 189 -3.36 11.24 6.91
CA PHE A 189 -3.79 12.60 6.60
C PHE A 189 -4.23 12.74 5.14
N ILE A 190 -3.41 12.26 4.19
CA ILE A 190 -3.71 12.34 2.77
C ILE A 190 -4.95 11.51 2.43
N MET A 191 -5.01 10.25 2.88
CA MET A 191 -6.13 9.35 2.61
C MET A 191 -7.45 9.89 3.18
N MET A 192 -7.43 10.45 4.40
CA MET A 192 -8.60 11.09 5.00
C MET A 192 -9.01 12.36 4.25
N SER A 193 -8.06 13.09 3.71
CA SER A 193 -8.34 14.26 2.88
C SER A 193 -9.03 13.85 1.58
N VAL A 194 -8.55 12.80 0.90
CA VAL A 194 -9.21 12.21 -0.28
C VAL A 194 -10.60 11.70 0.08
N PHE A 195 -10.74 10.93 1.17
CA PHE A 195 -12.00 10.40 1.68
C PHE A 195 -13.04 11.51 1.94
N ASN A 196 -12.61 12.68 2.39
CA ASN A 196 -13.49 13.82 2.66
C ASN A 196 -13.87 14.62 1.41
N THR A 197 -13.30 14.33 0.25
CA THR A 197 -13.68 14.98 -1.00
C THR A 197 -15.12 14.61 -1.37
N PRO A 198 -16.01 15.56 -1.71
CA PRO A 198 -17.37 15.23 -2.17
C PRO A 198 -17.34 14.32 -3.40
N GLY A 199 -18.16 13.27 -3.39
CA GLY A 199 -18.23 12.28 -4.46
C GLY A 199 -17.05 11.29 -4.51
N CYS A 200 -16.19 11.26 -3.48
CA CYS A 200 -15.13 10.26 -3.37
C CYS A 200 -15.72 8.85 -3.42
N LEU A 201 -15.09 7.99 -4.22
CA LEU A 201 -15.42 6.58 -4.35
C LEU A 201 -14.40 5.73 -3.60
N LEU A 202 -14.86 4.88 -2.67
CA LEU A 202 -14.04 3.88 -2.01
C LEU A 202 -14.59 2.48 -2.31
N HIS A 203 -13.76 1.60 -2.87
CA HIS A 203 -14.11 0.21 -3.06
C HIS A 203 -13.41 -0.64 -2.01
N TYR A 204 -14.18 -1.20 -1.08
CA TYR A 204 -13.68 -2.18 -0.13
C TYR A 204 -13.60 -3.56 -0.77
N ILE A 205 -12.46 -4.19 -0.67
CA ILE A 205 -12.17 -5.53 -1.19
C ILE A 205 -12.00 -6.47 0.01
N SER A 206 -13.03 -7.23 0.32
CA SER A 206 -13.04 -8.17 1.45
C SER A 206 -12.22 -9.44 1.19
N LYS A 207 -11.19 -9.32 0.35
CA LYS A 207 -10.23 -10.38 0.04
C LYS A 207 -8.85 -10.01 0.56
N PRO A 208 -8.15 -10.94 1.21
CA PRO A 208 -6.82 -10.69 1.73
C PRO A 208 -5.79 -10.68 0.58
N LEU A 209 -5.55 -9.50 0.01
CA LEU A 209 -4.58 -9.32 -1.07
C LEU A 209 -3.14 -9.14 -0.57
N VAL A 210 -2.97 -8.94 0.73
CA VAL A 210 -1.67 -8.70 1.38
C VAL A 210 -1.39 -9.77 2.43
N ILE A 211 -0.12 -10.15 2.52
CA ILE A 211 0.42 -10.95 3.62
C ILE A 211 1.21 -10.00 4.52
N CYS A 212 0.67 -9.75 5.71
CA CYS A 212 1.30 -8.91 6.72
C CYS A 212 2.26 -9.74 7.57
N ARG A 213 3.52 -9.29 7.63
CA ARG A 213 4.53 -9.88 8.52
C ARG A 213 4.27 -9.42 9.95
N GLY A 214 4.17 -10.38 10.88
CA GLY A 214 4.15 -10.14 12.32
C GLY A 214 5.53 -10.30 12.95
N ASP A 215 5.64 -9.95 14.24
CA ASP A 215 6.82 -10.13 15.09
C ASP A 215 8.12 -9.53 14.52
N ASN A 216 8.02 -8.54 13.66
CA ASN A 216 9.14 -7.75 13.23
C ASN A 216 9.09 -6.42 14.01
N ASP A 217 10.19 -6.07 14.66
CA ASP A 217 10.35 -4.77 15.35
C ASP A 217 10.43 -3.65 14.29
N SER A 218 9.27 -3.37 13.65
CA SER A 218 9.20 -2.46 12.50
C SER A 218 9.16 -0.99 12.89
N PHE A 219 9.06 -0.68 14.20
CA PHE A 219 8.94 0.69 14.72
C PHE A 219 9.79 0.89 15.97
#